data_92f848d6a30e4f8ed5a9367ec813acb3
#
_entry.id   92f848d6a30e4f8ed5a9367ec813acb3
#
_cell.length_a   1.000
_cell.length_b   1.000
_cell.length_c   1.000
_cell.angle_alpha   90.00
_cell.angle_beta   90.00
_cell.angle_gamma   90.00
#
_symmetry.space_group_name_H-M   'P 1'
#
loop_
_entity.id
_entity.type
_entity.pdbx_description
1 polymer ?
#
loop_
_entity_poly.entity_id
_entity_poly.type
_entity_poly.pdbx_seq_one_letter_code
_entity_poly.pdbx_strand_id
1 'polypeptide(L)'
;MIRCKYFLFTLLCGLLFNIALGAPIEVPEKKFSLRFSTLFNFINFSAKDSYFDNCQLNQPIDIGIGGGIGDFFWDFTYALPFSIDDKSSPSEVFELNTNFYPKGLWFHGMVGVYNRFVFSVEKEYVETKVQIFETRISGIYSLENEYFSWRAAYELDRIQKKTAGSWLVGGEFRLLGLHSKDQMAPYYAKRRMLPILAPKGGYSHTFIFSNDWFLNLTLLGEIGFGLDLLSDKFVLVPESIPKLAFGKNGKSWAWNMVIQCDYTLLGHSIKHWDSIYDASFVVLFVWRI
;
A
#
# COMPACT_ATOMS: atom_id res chain seq x y z
N MET A 1 -28.96 -20.32 -0.08
CA MET A 1 -28.61 -18.89 0.14
C MET A 1 -28.71 -18.42 1.61
N ILE A 2 -29.49 -19.04 2.48
CA ILE A 2 -29.67 -18.63 3.89
C ILE A 2 -28.49 -19.04 4.80
N ARG A 3 -27.82 -20.17 4.53
CA ARG A 3 -26.68 -20.65 5.36
C ARG A 3 -25.43 -19.79 5.31
N CYS A 4 -25.20 -19.04 4.24
CA CYS A 4 -24.03 -18.16 4.11
C CYS A 4 -24.13 -16.88 4.96
N LYS A 5 -25.36 -16.38 5.19
CA LYS A 5 -25.60 -15.17 6.01
C LYS A 5 -25.31 -15.42 7.50
N TYR A 6 -25.65 -16.62 8.01
CA TYR A 6 -25.38 -16.96 9.42
C TYR A 6 -23.90 -17.26 9.66
N PHE A 7 -23.20 -17.84 8.69
CA PHE A 7 -21.75 -18.05 8.79
C PHE A 7 -20.99 -16.74 8.86
N LEU A 8 -21.35 -15.75 8.02
CA LEU A 8 -20.76 -14.42 8.04
C LEU A 8 -21.07 -13.68 9.35
N PHE A 9 -22.31 -13.80 9.87
CA PHE A 9 -22.72 -13.19 11.12
C PHE A 9 -22.05 -13.83 12.34
N THR A 10 -21.89 -15.14 12.36
CA THR A 10 -21.18 -15.88 13.44
C THR A 10 -19.68 -15.58 13.39
N LEU A 11 -19.09 -15.46 12.21
CA LEU A 11 -17.71 -15.02 12.03
C LEU A 11 -17.53 -13.57 12.54
N LEU A 12 -18.44 -12.66 12.19
CA LEU A 12 -18.44 -11.27 12.65
C LEU A 12 -18.63 -11.17 14.17
N CYS A 13 -19.54 -11.95 14.76
CA CYS A 13 -19.74 -11.98 16.21
C CYS A 13 -18.58 -12.65 16.95
N GLY A 14 -17.96 -13.69 16.39
CA GLY A 14 -16.75 -14.32 16.93
C GLY A 14 -15.53 -13.40 16.94
N LEU A 15 -15.48 -12.41 16.04
CA LEU A 15 -14.44 -11.39 15.95
C LEU A 15 -14.54 -10.33 17.06
N LEU A 16 -15.71 -10.19 17.71
CA LEU A 16 -15.97 -9.14 18.69
C LEU A 16 -15.73 -9.56 20.15
N PHE A 17 -15.50 -10.86 20.44
CA PHE A 17 -15.37 -11.37 21.80
C PHE A 17 -14.08 -12.17 22.02
N ASN A 18 -12.95 -11.47 22.27
CA ASN A 18 -11.81 -12.07 22.95
C ASN A 18 -11.25 -11.11 24.00
N ILE A 19 -11.87 -11.11 25.18
CA ILE A 19 -11.32 -10.46 26.38
C ILE A 19 -10.29 -11.43 26.95
N ALA A 20 -9.01 -11.16 26.74
CA ALA A 20 -7.94 -11.98 27.29
C ALA A 20 -7.08 -11.15 28.25
N LEU A 21 -6.85 -11.67 29.47
CA LEU A 21 -6.01 -11.10 30.51
C LEU A 21 -4.50 -11.17 30.11
N GLY A 22 -3.74 -10.07 30.31
CA GLY A 22 -2.32 -9.92 30.02
C GLY A 22 -2.03 -8.82 28.98
N ALA A 23 -0.79 -8.33 28.89
CA ALA A 23 -0.41 -7.31 27.92
C ALA A 23 -0.64 -7.82 26.48
N PRO A 24 -1.50 -7.17 25.71
CA PRO A 24 -1.87 -7.65 24.36
C PRO A 24 -0.75 -7.42 23.34
N ILE A 25 0.17 -6.50 23.65
CA ILE A 25 1.27 -6.09 22.78
C ILE A 25 2.56 -6.17 23.58
N GLU A 26 3.53 -6.91 23.06
CA GLU A 26 4.90 -6.98 23.61
C GLU A 26 5.82 -6.08 22.78
N VAL A 27 6.62 -5.25 23.46
CA VAL A 27 7.68 -4.45 22.85
C VAL A 27 8.97 -5.24 22.97
N PRO A 28 9.63 -5.64 21.87
CA PRO A 28 10.94 -6.29 21.92
C PRO A 28 11.96 -5.39 22.63
N GLU A 29 12.87 -6.00 23.41
CA GLU A 29 13.93 -5.28 24.13
C GLU A 29 14.91 -4.57 23.19
N LYS A 30 15.10 -5.16 22.00
CA LYS A 30 16.02 -4.64 20.99
C LYS A 30 15.37 -3.47 20.24
N LYS A 31 16.07 -2.34 20.21
CA LYS A 31 15.57 -1.08 19.66
C LYS A 31 15.94 -0.86 18.20
N PHE A 32 16.91 -1.60 17.68
CA PHE A 32 17.35 -1.52 16.30
C PHE A 32 16.82 -2.71 15.50
N SER A 33 16.49 -2.46 14.26
CA SER A 33 16.15 -3.52 13.32
C SER A 33 16.74 -3.25 11.94
N LEU A 34 17.16 -4.32 11.28
CA LEU A 34 17.47 -4.35 9.86
C LEU A 34 16.30 -5.00 9.12
N ARG A 35 15.97 -4.48 7.98
CA ARG A 35 14.80 -4.86 7.19
C ARG A 35 15.25 -5.19 5.77
N PHE A 36 14.78 -6.31 5.25
CA PHE A 36 15.01 -6.74 3.87
C PHE A 36 13.68 -7.13 3.28
N SER A 37 13.37 -6.60 2.11
CA SER A 37 12.12 -6.92 1.43
C SER A 37 12.35 -7.27 -0.04
N THR A 38 11.46 -8.12 -0.55
CA THR A 38 11.29 -8.35 -1.97
C THR A 38 9.85 -8.01 -2.30
N LEU A 39 9.66 -7.19 -3.31
CA LEU A 39 8.35 -6.72 -3.73
C LEU A 39 8.08 -7.18 -5.16
N PHE A 40 6.84 -7.58 -5.39
CA PHE A 40 6.28 -7.83 -6.72
C PHE A 40 5.18 -6.80 -6.93
N ASN A 41 5.42 -5.82 -7.79
CA ASN A 41 4.52 -4.72 -8.03
C ASN A 41 3.83 -4.86 -9.39
N PHE A 42 2.50 -4.70 -9.38
CA PHE A 42 1.66 -4.70 -10.58
C PHE A 42 0.87 -3.40 -10.59
N ILE A 43 1.42 -2.36 -11.21
CA ILE A 43 0.70 -1.11 -11.41
C ILE A 43 0.09 -1.14 -12.80
N ASN A 44 -1.21 -1.03 -12.88
CA ASN A 44 -1.97 -0.94 -14.11
C ASN A 44 -2.77 0.35 -14.13
N PHE A 45 -2.59 1.11 -15.18
CA PHE A 45 -3.33 2.33 -15.43
C PHE A 45 -4.27 2.11 -16.61
N SER A 46 -5.58 2.27 -16.39
CA SER A 46 -6.60 2.18 -17.42
C SER A 46 -7.30 3.52 -17.57
N ALA A 47 -7.27 4.03 -18.79
CA ALA A 47 -7.94 5.27 -19.14
C ALA A 47 -9.02 4.97 -20.17
N LYS A 48 -10.26 5.27 -19.79
CA LYS A 48 -11.42 5.04 -20.66
C LYS A 48 -11.29 5.85 -21.95
N ASP A 49 -11.53 5.21 -23.08
CA ASP A 49 -11.47 5.80 -24.43
C ASP A 49 -10.07 6.16 -24.93
N SER A 50 -9.01 5.52 -24.42
CA SER A 50 -7.65 5.72 -24.90
C SER A 50 -6.99 4.43 -25.38
N TYR A 51 -6.00 4.57 -26.26
CA TYR A 51 -5.13 3.48 -26.70
C TYR A 51 -4.24 2.94 -25.57
N PHE A 52 -4.25 3.56 -24.38
CA PHE A 52 -3.47 3.20 -23.21
C PHE A 52 -4.28 2.39 -22.18
N ASP A 53 -5.19 1.54 -22.65
CA ASP A 53 -5.75 0.52 -21.78
C ASP A 53 -4.64 -0.45 -21.38
N ASN A 54 -4.50 -0.70 -20.07
CA ASN A 54 -3.52 -1.61 -19.48
C ASN A 54 -2.04 -1.17 -19.63
N CYS A 55 -1.73 0.08 -19.30
CA CYS A 55 -0.36 0.54 -19.13
C CYS A 55 0.21 0.00 -17.81
N GLN A 56 1.29 -0.77 -17.86
CA GLN A 56 1.87 -1.44 -16.70
C GLN A 56 3.38 -1.24 -16.60
N LEU A 57 3.95 -1.47 -15.43
CA LEU A 57 5.40 -1.53 -15.27
C LEU A 57 5.98 -2.75 -16.00
N ASN A 58 7.08 -2.53 -16.74
CA ASN A 58 7.84 -3.62 -17.37
C ASN A 58 8.92 -4.18 -16.44
N GLN A 59 8.53 -4.47 -15.20
CA GLN A 59 9.45 -4.94 -14.19
C GLN A 59 8.65 -5.61 -13.07
N PRO A 60 8.91 -6.90 -12.80
CA PRO A 60 8.11 -7.64 -11.83
C PRO A 60 8.66 -7.62 -10.40
N ILE A 61 9.95 -7.26 -10.19
CA ILE A 61 10.61 -7.51 -8.90
C ILE A 61 11.43 -6.30 -8.45
N ASP A 62 11.14 -5.85 -7.23
CA ASP A 62 11.91 -4.86 -6.51
C ASP A 62 12.58 -5.49 -5.28
N ILE A 63 13.69 -4.92 -4.86
CA ILE A 63 14.32 -5.24 -3.60
C ILE A 63 14.30 -4.00 -2.68
N GLY A 64 14.07 -4.26 -1.40
CA GLY A 64 14.07 -3.21 -0.39
C GLY A 64 15.08 -3.51 0.71
N ILE A 65 15.70 -2.44 1.20
CA ILE A 65 16.53 -2.43 2.39
C ILE A 65 16.08 -1.30 3.29
N GLY A 66 16.03 -1.55 4.57
CA GLY A 66 15.57 -0.56 5.53
C GLY A 66 16.08 -0.78 6.93
N GLY A 67 15.62 0.05 7.83
CA GLY A 67 15.96 -0.02 9.23
C GLY A 67 14.90 0.59 10.12
N GLY A 68 15.02 0.32 11.41
CA GLY A 68 14.16 0.91 12.43
C GLY A 68 14.94 1.25 13.69
N ILE A 69 14.57 2.37 14.30
CA ILE A 69 15.09 2.84 15.58
C ILE A 69 13.91 3.32 16.43
N GLY A 70 13.54 2.57 17.45
CA GLY A 70 12.40 2.91 18.31
C GLY A 70 11.09 2.96 17.55
N ASP A 71 10.52 4.15 17.41
CA ASP A 71 9.25 4.38 16.73
C ASP A 71 9.41 4.89 15.29
N PHE A 72 10.62 4.99 14.79
CA PHE A 72 10.93 5.46 13.43
C PHE A 72 11.47 4.33 12.58
N PHE A 73 10.94 4.20 11.34
CA PHE A 73 11.34 3.22 10.33
C PHE A 73 11.55 3.92 8.99
N TRP A 74 12.44 3.36 8.20
CA TRP A 74 12.65 3.76 6.82
C TRP A 74 12.92 2.54 5.97
N ASP A 75 12.45 2.56 4.75
CA ASP A 75 12.67 1.52 3.74
C ASP A 75 12.95 2.19 2.39
N PHE A 76 13.95 1.68 1.72
CA PHE A 76 14.39 2.11 0.43
C PHE A 76 14.21 0.97 -0.56
N THR A 77 13.45 1.20 -1.63
CA THR A 77 13.12 0.19 -2.63
C THR A 77 13.68 0.57 -3.99
N TYR A 78 14.25 -0.39 -4.66
CA TYR A 78 14.84 -0.24 -5.98
C TYR A 78 14.48 -1.41 -6.89
N ALA A 79 14.14 -1.09 -8.13
CA ALA A 79 13.81 -2.04 -9.18
C ALA A 79 15.02 -2.90 -9.59
N LEU A 80 14.85 -4.20 -9.65
CA LEU A 80 15.84 -5.07 -10.29
C LEU A 80 15.69 -4.98 -11.82
N PRO A 81 16.79 -5.08 -12.57
CA PRO A 81 16.77 -4.90 -14.03
C PRO A 81 16.26 -6.16 -14.77
N PHE A 82 15.11 -6.70 -14.32
CA PHE A 82 14.39 -7.75 -15.01
C PHE A 82 13.18 -7.15 -15.71
N SER A 83 12.91 -7.56 -16.94
CA SER A 83 11.75 -7.12 -17.71
C SER A 83 10.74 -8.24 -17.91
N ILE A 84 9.46 -7.90 -17.98
CA ILE A 84 8.40 -8.82 -18.38
C ILE A 84 8.47 -9.06 -19.89
N ASP A 85 8.76 -8.00 -20.64
CA ASP A 85 8.98 -8.05 -22.09
C ASP A 85 10.46 -7.81 -22.40
N ASP A 86 11.13 -8.82 -22.93
CA ASP A 86 12.57 -8.77 -23.26
C ASP A 86 12.91 -7.77 -24.39
N LYS A 87 11.93 -7.32 -25.16
CA LYS A 87 12.11 -6.37 -26.26
C LYS A 87 12.11 -4.92 -25.78
N SER A 88 11.58 -4.67 -24.59
CA SER A 88 11.46 -3.33 -23.99
C SER A 88 12.41 -3.21 -22.80
N SER A 89 12.88 -2.00 -22.55
CA SER A 89 13.72 -1.72 -21.37
C SER A 89 12.94 -1.97 -20.07
N PRO A 90 13.58 -2.51 -19.02
CA PRO A 90 12.92 -2.65 -17.73
C PRO A 90 12.51 -1.30 -17.16
N SER A 91 11.41 -1.27 -16.42
CA SER A 91 10.98 -0.07 -15.70
C SER A 91 12.00 0.30 -14.63
N GLU A 92 12.09 1.59 -14.35
CA GLU A 92 12.87 2.12 -13.23
C GLU A 92 11.90 2.52 -12.13
N VAL A 93 12.05 1.89 -10.97
CA VAL A 93 11.27 2.21 -9.79
C VAL A 93 12.21 2.59 -8.66
N PHE A 94 11.89 3.66 -8.00
CA PHE A 94 12.57 4.15 -6.83
C PHE A 94 11.53 4.60 -5.81
N GLU A 95 11.59 4.06 -4.60
CA GLU A 95 10.74 4.49 -3.50
C GLU A 95 11.53 4.65 -2.22
N LEU A 96 11.21 5.71 -1.50
CA LEU A 96 11.62 5.93 -0.11
C LEU A 96 10.37 6.00 0.75
N ASN A 97 10.26 5.08 1.68
CA ASN A 97 9.19 5.02 2.66
C ASN A 97 9.72 5.35 4.05
N THR A 98 8.99 6.15 4.81
CA THR A 98 9.29 6.47 6.20
C THR A 98 8.04 6.29 7.04
N ASN A 99 8.19 5.72 8.22
CA ASN A 99 7.09 5.48 9.14
C ASN A 99 7.46 5.96 10.53
N PHE A 100 6.54 6.63 11.22
CA PHE A 100 6.70 7.09 12.58
C PHE A 100 5.43 6.80 13.40
N TYR A 101 5.57 6.21 14.58
CA TYR A 101 4.47 5.65 15.36
C TYR A 101 4.36 6.22 16.79
N PRO A 102 3.98 7.48 17.01
CA PRO A 102 3.77 8.00 18.34
C PRO A 102 2.41 7.56 18.89
N LYS A 103 2.39 6.83 20.00
CA LYS A 103 1.18 6.55 20.84
C LYS A 103 -0.09 6.19 20.04
N GLY A 104 -0.03 5.14 19.20
CA GLY A 104 -1.20 4.65 18.47
C GLY A 104 -1.53 5.39 17.17
N LEU A 105 -0.81 6.47 16.89
CA LEU A 105 -0.85 7.18 15.64
C LEU A 105 0.26 6.67 14.72
N TRP A 106 -0.05 6.42 13.48
CA TRP A 106 0.90 6.09 12.44
C TRP A 106 1.01 7.25 11.46
N PHE A 107 2.21 7.77 11.31
CA PHE A 107 2.56 8.68 10.23
C PHE A 107 3.37 7.93 9.18
N HIS A 108 2.99 8.08 7.94
CA HIS A 108 3.67 7.52 6.78
C HIS A 108 4.03 8.63 5.81
N GLY A 109 5.28 8.66 5.38
CA GLY A 109 5.76 9.49 4.28
C GLY A 109 6.34 8.59 3.19
N MET A 110 5.98 8.87 1.94
CA MET A 110 6.50 8.17 0.77
C MET A 110 6.87 9.14 -0.34
N VAL A 111 7.98 8.88 -1.00
CA VAL A 111 8.36 9.49 -2.27
C VAL A 111 8.67 8.37 -3.25
N GLY A 112 7.99 8.38 -4.39
CA GLY A 112 8.15 7.39 -5.45
C GLY A 112 8.38 8.03 -6.81
N VAL A 113 9.22 7.39 -7.63
CA VAL A 113 9.43 7.73 -9.04
C VAL A 113 9.37 6.46 -9.85
N TYR A 114 8.54 6.48 -10.87
CA TYR A 114 8.28 5.32 -11.74
C TYR A 114 8.46 5.76 -13.20
N ASN A 115 9.31 5.07 -13.93
CA ASN A 115 9.62 5.37 -15.32
C ASN A 115 9.45 4.13 -16.18
N ARG A 116 9.21 4.33 -17.49
CA ARG A 116 9.19 3.29 -18.52
C ARG A 116 8.08 2.25 -18.28
N PHE A 117 6.87 2.66 -18.57
CA PHE A 117 5.73 1.75 -18.62
C PHE A 117 5.65 1.08 -19.99
N VAL A 118 5.02 -0.08 -20.05
CA VAL A 118 4.65 -0.76 -21.30
C VAL A 118 3.13 -0.89 -21.36
N PHE A 119 2.59 -0.85 -22.57
CA PHE A 119 1.19 -1.17 -22.82
C PHE A 119 1.08 -2.24 -23.91
N SER A 120 0.04 -3.04 -23.84
CA SER A 120 -0.19 -4.11 -24.79
C SER A 120 -1.07 -3.63 -25.94
N VAL A 121 -0.56 -3.73 -27.18
CA VAL A 121 -1.32 -3.51 -28.41
C VAL A 121 -1.26 -4.79 -29.24
N GLU A 122 -2.41 -5.39 -29.52
CA GLU A 122 -2.51 -6.61 -30.37
C GLU A 122 -1.55 -7.75 -29.95
N LYS A 123 -1.30 -7.91 -28.63
CA LYS A 123 -0.37 -8.87 -28.00
C LYS A 123 1.13 -8.51 -28.12
N GLU A 124 1.46 -7.33 -28.60
CA GLU A 124 2.82 -6.81 -28.54
C GLU A 124 2.90 -5.73 -27.43
N TYR A 125 4.03 -5.72 -26.73
CA TYR A 125 4.30 -4.67 -25.74
C TYR A 125 5.00 -3.49 -26.42
N VAL A 126 4.51 -2.29 -26.12
CA VAL A 126 5.08 -1.04 -26.62
C VAL A 126 5.54 -0.21 -25.43
N GLU A 127 6.82 0.17 -25.42
CA GLU A 127 7.39 1.02 -24.37
C GLU A 127 6.81 2.44 -24.45
N THR A 128 6.46 3.02 -23.31
CA THR A 128 6.00 4.40 -23.20
C THR A 128 7.04 5.26 -22.49
N LYS A 129 7.03 6.56 -22.79
CA LYS A 129 7.84 7.56 -22.06
C LYS A 129 7.03 8.24 -20.94
N VAL A 130 6.19 7.47 -20.27
CA VAL A 130 5.44 7.92 -19.11
C VAL A 130 6.34 7.89 -17.88
N GLN A 131 6.29 8.97 -17.12
CA GLN A 131 6.91 9.12 -15.81
C GLN A 131 5.84 9.47 -14.79
N ILE A 132 5.84 8.76 -13.67
CA ILE A 132 5.01 9.05 -12.51
C ILE A 132 5.93 9.48 -11.37
N PHE A 133 5.59 10.60 -10.75
CA PHE A 133 6.16 11.06 -9.50
C PHE A 133 5.05 11.08 -8.45
N GLU A 134 5.31 10.51 -7.30
CA GLU A 134 4.33 10.50 -6.22
C GLU A 134 4.98 10.85 -4.89
N THR A 135 4.28 11.68 -4.12
CA THR A 135 4.60 11.92 -2.71
C THR A 135 3.33 11.74 -1.90
N ARG A 136 3.42 10.95 -0.83
CA ARG A 136 2.31 10.72 0.11
C ARG A 136 2.75 11.09 1.52
N ILE A 137 1.88 11.76 2.26
CA ILE A 137 2.01 11.98 3.70
C ILE A 137 0.67 11.60 4.30
N SER A 138 0.63 10.55 5.10
CA SER A 138 -0.60 10.09 5.73
C SER A 138 -0.45 9.95 7.23
N GLY A 139 -1.56 10.15 7.95
CA GLY A 139 -1.68 9.91 9.37
C GLY A 139 -2.90 9.04 9.65
N ILE A 140 -2.74 7.93 10.36
CA ILE A 140 -3.83 7.02 10.74
C ILE A 140 -3.75 6.77 12.24
N TYR A 141 -4.87 6.98 12.93
CA TYR A 141 -5.03 6.68 14.33
C TYR A 141 -5.84 5.39 14.53
N SER A 142 -5.34 4.53 15.40
CA SER A 142 -6.01 3.29 15.82
C SER A 142 -6.82 3.57 17.09
N LEU A 143 -8.14 3.37 17.05
CA LEU A 143 -9.02 3.66 18.18
C LEU A 143 -8.76 2.73 19.37
N GLU A 144 -8.39 1.47 19.12
CA GLU A 144 -8.10 0.43 20.11
C GLU A 144 -6.60 0.19 20.29
N ASN A 145 -5.80 1.26 20.33
CA ASN A 145 -4.33 1.18 20.32
C ASN A 145 -3.70 0.48 21.54
N GLU A 146 -4.44 0.30 22.62
CA GLU A 146 -3.98 -0.45 23.81
C GLU A 146 -3.99 -1.96 23.57
N TYR A 147 -4.87 -2.45 22.69
CA TYR A 147 -5.07 -3.88 22.42
C TYR A 147 -4.60 -4.31 21.04
N PHE A 148 -4.58 -3.38 20.09
CA PHE A 148 -4.25 -3.62 18.69
C PHE A 148 -3.02 -2.83 18.27
N SER A 149 -2.12 -3.49 17.53
CA SER A 149 -0.92 -2.85 16.96
C SER A 149 -0.82 -3.10 15.46
N TRP A 150 -1.03 -2.05 14.68
CA TRP A 150 -0.76 -2.03 13.24
C TRP A 150 0.69 -2.44 12.95
N ARG A 151 1.64 -1.90 13.74
CA ARG A 151 3.08 -2.17 13.64
C ARG A 151 3.44 -3.65 13.74
N ALA A 152 2.69 -4.40 14.55
CA ALA A 152 2.94 -5.82 14.75
C ALA A 152 2.76 -6.64 13.46
N ALA A 153 1.85 -6.22 12.58
CA ALA A 153 1.55 -6.92 11.33
C ALA A 153 2.40 -6.44 10.15
N TYR A 154 2.69 -5.15 10.06
CA TYR A 154 3.31 -4.56 8.87
C TYR A 154 4.77 -4.17 9.08
N GLU A 155 5.12 -3.66 10.27
CA GLU A 155 6.51 -3.28 10.58
C GLU A 155 7.28 -4.38 11.31
N LEU A 156 6.56 -5.33 11.93
CA LEU A 156 7.12 -6.45 12.68
C LEU A 156 8.04 -6.01 13.84
N ASP A 157 7.86 -4.82 14.40
CA ASP A 157 8.65 -4.27 15.50
C ASP A 157 7.99 -4.36 16.87
N ARG A 158 6.71 -4.73 16.88
CA ARG A 158 5.91 -5.10 18.06
C ARG A 158 5.40 -6.51 17.88
N ILE A 159 5.12 -7.21 18.97
CA ILE A 159 4.57 -8.57 18.92
C ILE A 159 3.16 -8.50 19.47
N GLN A 160 2.18 -8.72 18.60
CA GLN A 160 0.78 -8.89 19.00
C GLN A 160 0.66 -10.27 19.66
N LYS A 161 0.25 -10.32 20.93
CA LYS A 161 0.12 -11.58 21.69
C LYS A 161 -1.30 -12.13 21.71
N LYS A 162 -2.27 -11.32 21.35
CA LYS A 162 -3.69 -11.68 21.38
C LYS A 162 -4.36 -11.21 20.12
N THR A 163 -5.34 -11.98 19.70
CA THR A 163 -6.26 -11.60 18.63
C THR A 163 -6.97 -10.31 19.02
N ALA A 164 -6.86 -9.29 18.19
CA ALA A 164 -7.48 -8.00 18.39
C ALA A 164 -7.67 -7.27 17.07
N GLY A 165 -8.57 -6.30 17.06
CA GLY A 165 -8.81 -5.43 15.92
C GLY A 165 -9.06 -3.99 16.35
N SER A 166 -9.05 -3.09 15.40
CA SER A 166 -9.31 -1.67 15.64
C SER A 166 -9.94 -1.00 14.45
N TRP A 167 -10.82 -0.05 14.71
CA TRP A 167 -11.19 0.96 13.74
C TRP A 167 -10.02 1.92 13.54
N LEU A 168 -9.84 2.31 12.29
CA LEU A 168 -8.75 3.19 11.84
C LEU A 168 -9.37 4.45 11.25
N VAL A 169 -8.89 5.62 11.67
CA VAL A 169 -9.34 6.92 11.17
C VAL A 169 -8.13 7.80 10.89
N GLY A 170 -8.19 8.57 9.82
CA GLY A 170 -7.06 9.39 9.45
C GLY A 170 -7.26 10.22 8.21
N GLY A 171 -6.17 10.57 7.58
CA GLY A 171 -6.15 11.29 6.32
C GLY A 171 -4.81 11.20 5.62
N GLU A 172 -4.82 11.62 4.38
CA GLU A 172 -3.65 11.62 3.49
C GLU A 172 -3.59 12.91 2.70
N PHE A 173 -2.39 13.41 2.52
CA PHE A 173 -2.04 14.36 1.47
C PHE A 173 -1.18 13.63 0.45
N ARG A 174 -1.58 13.68 -0.82
CA ARG A 174 -0.86 13.09 -1.96
C ARG A 174 -0.57 14.15 -3.00
N LEU A 175 0.64 14.15 -3.52
CA LEU A 175 0.99 14.90 -4.71
C LEU A 175 1.33 13.90 -5.81
N LEU A 176 0.50 13.82 -6.83
CA LEU A 176 0.69 12.94 -7.98
C LEU A 176 1.09 13.77 -9.19
N GLY A 177 2.29 13.52 -9.71
CA GLY A 177 2.81 14.08 -10.95
C GLY A 177 2.78 13.02 -12.06
N LEU A 178 2.19 13.35 -13.20
CA LEU A 178 2.20 12.53 -14.41
C LEU A 178 2.86 13.32 -15.52
N HIS A 179 3.81 12.74 -16.24
CA HIS A 179 4.47 13.33 -17.37
C HIS A 179 4.69 12.29 -18.46
N SER A 180 4.23 12.58 -19.68
CA SER A 180 4.54 11.78 -20.86
C SER A 180 5.12 12.65 -21.97
N LYS A 181 6.20 12.16 -22.58
CA LYS A 181 6.81 12.75 -23.81
C LYS A 181 6.26 12.12 -25.07
N ASP A 182 5.41 11.11 -24.98
CA ASP A 182 4.84 10.46 -26.14
C ASP A 182 3.80 11.34 -26.83
N GLN A 183 3.92 11.51 -28.15
CA GLN A 183 2.98 12.31 -28.94
C GLN A 183 1.58 11.66 -28.95
N MET A 184 1.53 10.33 -28.85
CA MET A 184 0.29 9.53 -28.80
C MET A 184 -0.31 9.43 -27.40
N ALA A 185 0.36 9.92 -26.37
CA ALA A 185 -0.18 9.95 -25.03
C ALA A 185 -1.49 10.74 -25.00
N PRO A 186 -2.55 10.19 -24.39
CA PRO A 186 -3.80 10.91 -24.25
C PRO A 186 -3.56 12.26 -23.56
N TYR A 187 -4.40 13.23 -23.85
CA TYR A 187 -4.24 14.62 -23.37
C TYR A 187 -4.01 14.71 -21.86
N TYR A 188 -4.66 13.86 -21.08
CA TYR A 188 -4.54 13.79 -19.62
C TYR A 188 -3.24 13.13 -19.14
N ALA A 189 -2.53 12.36 -19.96
CA ALA A 189 -1.25 11.76 -19.60
C ALA A 189 -0.03 12.61 -20.00
N LYS A 190 -0.21 13.69 -20.76
CA LYS A 190 0.91 14.53 -21.22
C LYS A 190 1.60 15.25 -20.09
N ARG A 191 0.87 15.84 -19.20
CA ARG A 191 1.39 16.49 -17.99
C ARG A 191 0.25 16.75 -17.02
N ARG A 192 0.41 16.30 -15.77
CA ARG A 192 -0.52 16.57 -14.67
C ARG A 192 0.22 16.79 -13.39
N MET A 193 -0.37 17.57 -12.51
CA MET A 193 0.06 17.76 -11.16
C MET A 193 -1.17 17.87 -10.27
N LEU A 194 -1.41 16.84 -9.48
CA LEU A 194 -2.60 16.61 -8.70
C LEU A 194 -2.25 16.61 -7.21
N PRO A 195 -2.33 17.74 -6.49
CA PRO A 195 -2.44 17.71 -5.05
C PRO A 195 -3.82 17.16 -4.65
N ILE A 196 -3.83 16.18 -3.76
CA ILE A 196 -5.03 15.46 -3.31
C ILE A 196 -5.03 15.47 -1.79
N LEU A 197 -6.16 15.80 -1.18
CA LEU A 197 -6.42 15.65 0.25
C LEU A 197 -7.51 14.61 0.44
N ALA A 198 -7.25 13.57 1.24
CA ALA A 198 -8.15 12.45 1.40
C ALA A 198 -8.38 12.10 2.88
N PRO A 199 -9.60 12.27 3.42
CA PRO A 199 -9.99 11.58 4.64
C PRO A 199 -9.99 10.07 4.40
N LYS A 200 -9.47 9.32 5.39
CA LYS A 200 -9.23 7.87 5.32
C LYS A 200 -9.83 7.19 6.54
N GLY A 201 -10.42 6.03 6.35
CA GLY A 201 -10.95 5.23 7.44
C GLY A 201 -11.11 3.77 7.08
N GLY A 202 -11.24 2.92 8.11
CA GLY A 202 -11.39 1.48 7.88
C GLY A 202 -11.29 0.65 9.13
N TYR A 203 -11.06 -0.64 8.95
CA TYR A 203 -10.91 -1.59 10.05
C TYR A 203 -9.76 -2.56 9.78
N SER A 204 -9.03 -2.89 10.83
CA SER A 204 -7.97 -3.89 10.78
C SER A 204 -8.13 -4.89 11.91
N HIS A 205 -7.85 -6.17 11.65
CA HIS A 205 -7.94 -7.24 12.63
C HIS A 205 -6.76 -8.20 12.50
N THR A 206 -6.10 -8.49 13.61
CA THR A 206 -5.01 -9.46 13.69
C THR A 206 -5.46 -10.69 14.46
N PHE A 207 -5.42 -11.84 13.81
CA PHE A 207 -5.59 -13.16 14.42
C PHE A 207 -4.22 -13.67 14.85
N ILE A 208 -4.13 -14.12 16.10
CA ILE A 208 -2.90 -14.70 16.64
C ILE A 208 -3.08 -16.21 16.79
N PHE A 209 -2.11 -16.95 16.29
CA PHE A 209 -2.03 -18.39 16.39
C PHE A 209 -0.87 -18.82 17.33
N SER A 210 -0.72 -20.12 17.55
CA SER A 210 0.39 -20.65 18.34
C SER A 210 1.77 -20.27 17.76
N ASN A 211 2.78 -20.13 18.61
CA ASN A 211 4.17 -19.86 18.22
C ASN A 211 4.40 -18.55 17.47
N ASP A 212 3.68 -17.49 17.86
CA ASP A 212 3.81 -16.13 17.31
C ASP A 212 3.46 -16.01 15.79
N TRP A 213 2.71 -16.96 15.24
CA TRP A 213 2.13 -16.83 13.92
C TRP A 213 0.93 -15.90 13.96
N PHE A 214 0.76 -15.11 12.91
CA PHE A 214 -0.35 -14.19 12.80
C PHE A 214 -0.93 -14.12 11.38
N LEU A 215 -2.19 -13.70 11.31
CA LEU A 215 -2.86 -13.26 10.10
C LEU A 215 -3.52 -11.92 10.39
N ASN A 216 -3.23 -10.91 9.59
CA ASN A 216 -3.90 -9.63 9.66
C ASN A 216 -4.73 -9.38 8.40
N LEU A 217 -5.94 -8.90 8.61
CA LEU A 217 -6.85 -8.45 7.55
C LEU A 217 -7.14 -6.97 7.79
N THR A 218 -6.95 -6.17 6.76
CA THR A 218 -7.21 -4.72 6.80
C THR A 218 -8.03 -4.32 5.58
N LEU A 219 -9.02 -3.48 5.81
CA LEU A 219 -9.74 -2.78 4.77
C LEU A 219 -9.74 -1.29 5.11
N LEU A 220 -9.09 -0.49 4.29
CA LEU A 220 -9.13 0.96 4.33
C LEU A 220 -9.87 1.48 3.11
N GLY A 221 -10.50 2.63 3.26
CA GLY A 221 -11.07 3.39 2.17
C GLY A 221 -10.77 4.87 2.36
N GLU A 222 -10.67 5.59 1.26
CA GLU A 222 -10.51 7.02 1.28
C GLU A 222 -11.32 7.71 0.18
N ILE A 223 -11.61 8.98 0.38
CA ILE A 223 -12.25 9.84 -0.61
C ILE A 223 -11.38 11.07 -0.80
N GLY A 224 -10.55 11.04 -1.83
CA GLY A 224 -9.65 12.12 -2.17
C GLY A 224 -10.34 13.25 -2.93
N PHE A 225 -9.97 14.47 -2.61
CA PHE A 225 -10.39 15.70 -3.28
C PHE A 225 -9.13 16.37 -3.84
N GLY A 226 -9.02 16.41 -5.15
CA GLY A 226 -7.84 16.94 -5.84
C GLY A 226 -8.17 18.10 -6.77
N LEU A 227 -7.14 18.85 -7.12
CA LEU A 227 -7.17 19.89 -8.13
C LEU A 227 -6.07 19.62 -9.15
N ASP A 228 -6.41 19.45 -10.42
CA ASP A 228 -5.41 19.41 -11.48
C ASP A 228 -4.89 20.82 -11.75
N LEU A 229 -3.69 21.13 -11.26
CA LEU A 229 -3.08 22.45 -11.34
C LEU A 229 -2.79 22.92 -12.78
N LEU A 230 -2.83 22.02 -13.76
CA LEU A 230 -2.56 22.36 -15.14
C LEU A 230 -3.83 22.57 -15.98
N SER A 231 -4.95 22.02 -15.56
CA SER A 231 -6.24 22.17 -16.25
C SER A 231 -7.29 22.90 -15.41
N ASP A 232 -6.97 23.31 -14.19
CA ASP A 232 -7.87 23.94 -13.20
C ASP A 232 -9.17 23.13 -12.97
N LYS A 233 -9.06 21.80 -13.07
CA LYS A 233 -10.19 20.91 -12.87
C LYS A 233 -10.15 20.23 -11.53
N PHE A 234 -11.30 20.21 -10.87
CA PHE A 234 -11.52 19.42 -9.68
C PHE A 234 -11.57 17.93 -10.03
N VAL A 235 -10.91 17.09 -9.21
CA VAL A 235 -10.85 15.64 -9.38
C VAL A 235 -11.29 14.98 -8.09
N LEU A 236 -12.24 14.04 -8.18
CA LEU A 236 -12.62 13.17 -7.09
C LEU A 236 -11.84 11.86 -7.20
N VAL A 237 -11.24 11.42 -6.08
CA VAL A 237 -10.32 10.26 -6.06
C VAL A 237 -10.72 9.30 -4.94
N PRO A 238 -11.80 8.53 -5.09
CA PRO A 238 -12.07 7.44 -4.16
C PRO A 238 -11.07 6.30 -4.35
N GLU A 239 -10.61 5.74 -3.22
CA GLU A 239 -9.66 4.63 -3.20
C GLU A 239 -10.08 3.58 -2.17
N SER A 240 -9.86 2.31 -2.51
CA SER A 240 -10.03 1.17 -1.62
C SER A 240 -8.72 0.41 -1.49
N ILE A 241 -8.31 0.12 -0.25
CA ILE A 241 -6.99 -0.41 0.09
C ILE A 241 -7.16 -1.66 0.97
N PRO A 242 -7.57 -2.80 0.41
CA PRO A 242 -7.52 -4.07 1.11
C PRO A 242 -6.07 -4.56 1.27
N LYS A 243 -5.74 -5.03 2.48
CA LYS A 243 -4.43 -5.61 2.80
C LYS A 243 -4.61 -6.91 3.56
N LEU A 244 -3.73 -7.86 3.28
CA LEU A 244 -3.59 -9.11 4.00
C LEU A 244 -2.13 -9.28 4.37
N ALA A 245 -1.84 -9.53 5.65
CA ALA A 245 -0.50 -9.89 6.10
C ALA A 245 -0.53 -11.22 6.85
N PHE A 246 0.39 -12.13 6.50
CA PHE A 246 0.58 -13.40 7.18
C PHE A 246 2.05 -13.60 7.49
N GLY A 247 2.38 -14.05 8.69
CA GLY A 247 3.77 -14.22 9.06
C GLY A 247 4.01 -14.75 10.46
N LYS A 248 5.27 -14.67 10.88
CA LYS A 248 5.73 -15.04 12.21
C LYS A 248 6.51 -13.88 12.82
N ASN A 249 6.16 -13.52 14.04
CA ASN A 249 6.70 -12.35 14.72
C ASN A 249 7.40 -12.72 16.05
N GLY A 250 8.61 -13.31 15.93
CA GLY A 250 9.42 -13.73 17.07
C GLY A 250 10.24 -12.59 17.69
N LYS A 251 10.92 -12.84 18.83
CA LYS A 251 11.66 -11.82 19.59
C LYS A 251 12.92 -11.31 18.90
N SER A 252 13.67 -12.17 18.21
CA SER A 252 14.95 -11.82 17.58
C SER A 252 14.82 -11.59 16.08
N TRP A 253 13.90 -12.26 15.43
CA TRP A 253 13.61 -12.12 14.01
C TRP A 253 12.13 -12.31 13.74
N ALA A 254 11.69 -11.72 12.67
CA ALA A 254 10.32 -11.79 12.21
C ALA A 254 10.28 -11.77 10.68
N TRP A 255 9.21 -12.28 10.09
CA TRP A 255 8.94 -12.15 8.66
C TRP A 255 7.44 -12.14 8.40
N ASN A 256 7.05 -11.53 7.31
CA ASN A 256 5.68 -11.60 6.82
C ASN A 256 5.63 -11.62 5.29
N MET A 257 4.49 -12.04 4.78
CA MET A 257 4.04 -11.82 3.43
C MET A 257 2.86 -10.85 3.49
N VAL A 258 2.91 -9.81 2.70
CA VAL A 258 1.83 -8.81 2.62
C VAL A 258 1.31 -8.78 1.19
N ILE A 259 0.01 -8.91 1.03
CA ILE A 259 -0.70 -8.63 -0.21
C ILE A 259 -1.47 -7.34 0.01
N GLN A 260 -1.29 -6.39 -0.86
CA GLN A 260 -2.03 -5.14 -0.89
C GLN A 260 -2.60 -4.93 -2.29
N CYS A 261 -3.81 -4.44 -2.39
CA CYS A 261 -4.45 -4.10 -3.65
C CYS A 261 -5.08 -2.72 -3.50
N ASP A 262 -4.54 -1.74 -4.18
CA ASP A 262 -5.06 -0.37 -4.16
C ASP A 262 -5.86 -0.17 -5.45
N TYR A 263 -7.11 0.20 -5.30
CA TYR A 263 -7.97 0.52 -6.41
C TYR A 263 -8.40 1.98 -6.32
N THR A 264 -7.80 2.80 -7.17
CA THR A 264 -8.01 4.26 -7.22
C THR A 264 -8.83 4.62 -8.46
N LEU A 265 -9.86 5.40 -8.27
CA LEU A 265 -10.63 5.99 -9.36
C LEU A 265 -10.30 7.48 -9.47
N LEU A 266 -10.08 7.96 -10.68
CA LEU A 266 -9.82 9.38 -10.98
C LEU A 266 -11.03 9.94 -11.74
N GLY A 267 -11.91 10.61 -11.03
CA GLY A 267 -13.14 11.17 -11.59
C GLY A 267 -12.93 12.58 -12.15
N HIS A 268 -12.96 12.72 -13.46
CA HIS A 268 -12.90 14.03 -14.15
C HIS A 268 -14.28 14.63 -14.43
N SER A 269 -15.31 13.78 -14.45
CA SER A 269 -16.73 14.14 -14.56
C SER A 269 -17.58 12.94 -14.15
N ILE A 270 -18.90 13.11 -14.01
CA ILE A 270 -19.83 12.01 -13.69
C ILE A 270 -19.77 10.85 -14.70
N LYS A 271 -19.28 11.10 -15.91
CA LYS A 271 -19.25 10.12 -17.01
C LYS A 271 -17.85 9.60 -17.37
N HIS A 272 -16.80 10.24 -16.90
CA HIS A 272 -15.41 9.89 -17.26
C HIS A 272 -14.58 9.61 -16.00
N TRP A 273 -14.27 8.35 -15.82
CA TRP A 273 -13.43 7.85 -14.73
C TRP A 273 -12.27 7.06 -15.32
N ASP A 274 -11.05 7.42 -14.92
CA ASP A 274 -9.88 6.61 -15.14
C ASP A 274 -9.64 5.76 -13.88
N SER A 275 -8.94 4.65 -14.01
CA SER A 275 -8.62 3.80 -12.86
C SER A 275 -7.13 3.49 -12.79
N ILE A 276 -6.62 3.44 -11.58
CA ILE A 276 -5.30 2.90 -11.28
C ILE A 276 -5.52 1.70 -10.39
N TYR A 277 -5.00 0.57 -10.81
CA TYR A 277 -4.92 -0.64 -10.01
C TYR A 277 -3.47 -0.87 -9.65
N ASP A 278 -3.16 -0.87 -8.37
CA ASP A 278 -1.85 -1.18 -7.83
C ASP A 278 -1.98 -2.40 -6.93
N ALA A 279 -1.35 -3.49 -7.32
CA ALA A 279 -1.27 -4.69 -6.52
C ALA A 279 0.18 -4.99 -6.19
N SER A 280 0.46 -5.19 -4.92
CA SER A 280 1.78 -5.57 -4.45
C SER A 280 1.74 -6.83 -3.60
N PHE A 281 2.76 -7.68 -3.80
CA PHE A 281 3.08 -8.80 -2.93
C PHE A 281 4.47 -8.54 -2.36
N VAL A 282 4.55 -8.40 -1.04
CA VAL A 282 5.79 -8.08 -0.33
C VAL A 282 6.16 -9.23 0.59
N VAL A 283 7.41 -9.67 0.55
CA VAL A 283 8.00 -10.52 1.58
C VAL A 283 8.99 -9.67 2.36
N LEU A 284 8.72 -9.48 3.64
CA LEU A 284 9.55 -8.68 4.54
C LEU A 284 10.21 -9.59 5.56
N PHE A 285 11.51 -9.43 5.74
CA PHE A 285 12.28 -10.04 6.80
C PHE A 285 12.86 -8.94 7.71
N VAL A 286 12.73 -9.11 9.02
CA VAL A 286 13.21 -8.17 10.04
C VAL A 286 14.12 -8.91 11.01
N TRP A 287 15.32 -8.39 11.17
CA TRP A 287 16.28 -8.84 12.17
C TRP A 287 16.45 -7.77 13.22
N ARG A 288 16.16 -8.11 14.47
CA ARG A 288 16.29 -7.21 15.61
C ARG A 288 17.66 -7.36 16.26
N ILE A 289 18.35 -6.26 16.48
CA ILE A 289 19.72 -6.18 16.97
C ILE A 289 19.76 -5.45 18.32
#